data_c072a1381c9c54a3f9fec7877866e564
#
_entry.id   c072a1381c9c54a3f9fec7877866e564
#
_cell.length_a   1.000
_cell.length_b   1.000
_cell.length_c   1.000
_cell.angle_alpha   90.00
_cell.angle_beta   90.00
_cell.angle_gamma   90.00
#
_symmetry.space_group_name_H-M   'P 1'
#
loop_
_entity.id
_entity.type
_entity.pdbx_description
1 polymer ?
#
loop_
_entity_poly.entity_id
_entity_poly.type
_entity_poly.pdbx_seq_one_letter_code
_entity_poly.pdbx_strand_id
1 'polypeptide(L)'
;MTLSLRTALLALLILGLFSCSRQDDKNLLAKVNSERLSLDELVLMFPGFMSLDSLQKSLLVENWIRETLLAQEAEKNLIHRDPMFNHRVETYRRRLLADKQLDAVLKDWGDVSGAEIEAYYQQNLASFRRQSNEFFGFHVILPTRDEGRQLERAIESGDLEKKQALVAMHPKETGLFKVETLDPEVKEYLLKKKREGIFGPIESDLGFHLVEVRTWYPRGSAKSLDEVWEEIAARLSINKQRHIETELVDSLRKSSSILLNKNILYGDLNQ
;
A
#
# COMPACT_ATOMS: atom_id res chain seq x y z
N MET A 1 24.39 -2.46 77.12
CA MET A 1 24.17 -3.01 75.75
C MET A 1 22.86 -2.45 75.24
N THR A 2 22.90 -1.28 74.63
CA THR A 2 21.75 -0.66 73.98
C THR A 2 22.21 -0.24 72.60
N LEU A 3 22.05 -1.16 71.61
CA LEU A 3 22.26 -0.87 70.20
C LEU A 3 21.16 0.08 69.79
N SER A 4 21.51 1.30 69.45
CA SER A 4 20.56 2.37 69.24
C SER A 4 19.63 2.07 68.04
N LEU A 5 18.32 2.30 68.22
CA LEU A 5 17.26 2.17 67.23
C LEU A 5 17.54 2.87 65.90
N ARG A 6 18.50 3.81 65.89
CA ARG A 6 18.94 4.56 64.70
C ARG A 6 19.81 3.74 63.73
N THR A 7 20.61 2.76 64.22
CA THR A 7 21.42 1.92 63.37
C THR A 7 20.60 0.81 62.69
N ALA A 8 19.52 0.33 63.34
CA ALA A 8 18.58 -0.62 62.74
C ALA A 8 17.75 0.02 61.61
N LEU A 9 17.37 1.32 61.74
CA LEU A 9 16.62 2.04 60.71
C LEU A 9 17.45 2.34 59.45
N LEU A 10 18.76 2.58 59.63
CA LEU A 10 19.67 2.81 58.48
C LEU A 10 19.96 1.52 57.71
N ALA A 11 19.99 0.37 58.37
CA ALA A 11 20.22 -0.92 57.74
C ALA A 11 18.96 -1.38 56.95
N LEU A 12 17.74 -1.00 57.37
CA LEU A 12 16.51 -1.31 56.65
C LEU A 12 16.29 -0.46 55.40
N LEU A 13 16.88 0.76 55.36
CA LEU A 13 16.77 1.68 54.23
C LEU A 13 17.71 1.29 53.08
N ILE A 14 18.77 0.54 53.32
CA ILE A 14 19.73 0.09 52.29
C ILE A 14 19.25 -1.20 51.62
N LEU A 15 18.42 -2.02 52.26
CA LEU A 15 17.89 -3.24 51.63
C LEU A 15 16.71 -2.97 50.64
N GLY A 16 16.15 -1.77 50.63
CA GLY A 16 15.02 -1.42 49.76
C GLY A 16 15.39 -0.99 48.34
N LEU A 17 16.68 -0.79 48.03
CA LEU A 17 17.15 -0.26 46.75
C LEU A 17 17.65 -1.31 45.75
N PHE A 18 17.60 -2.61 46.11
CA PHE A 18 17.90 -3.69 45.20
C PHE A 18 16.65 -4.46 44.76
N SER A 19 15.51 -3.76 44.62
CA SER A 19 14.43 -4.27 43.81
C SER A 19 14.79 -4.01 42.32
N CYS A 20 15.83 -4.71 41.86
CA CYS A 20 16.04 -4.89 40.43
C CYS A 20 14.79 -5.58 39.92
N SER A 21 13.92 -4.88 39.23
CA SER A 21 12.80 -5.44 38.52
C SER A 21 13.37 -6.55 37.62
N ARG A 22 13.17 -7.80 37.99
CA ARG A 22 13.26 -8.91 37.04
C ARG A 22 12.18 -8.66 36.00
N GLN A 23 12.50 -7.82 35.04
CA GLN A 23 11.71 -7.66 33.85
C GLN A 23 11.71 -9.04 33.15
N ASP A 24 10.53 -9.62 33.03
CA ASP A 24 10.32 -10.99 32.57
C ASP A 24 11.12 -11.25 31.29
N ASP A 25 12.13 -12.13 31.34
CA ASP A 25 12.91 -12.57 30.18
C ASP A 25 12.09 -13.42 29.19
N LYS A 26 10.82 -13.68 29.47
CA LYS A 26 9.96 -14.51 28.64
C LYS A 26 9.70 -13.95 27.23
N ASN A 27 9.73 -12.62 27.07
CA ASN A 27 9.52 -11.95 25.80
C ASN A 27 10.81 -11.36 25.21
N LEU A 28 11.98 -11.65 25.81
CA LEU A 28 13.25 -11.17 25.31
C LEU A 28 13.68 -11.95 24.05
N LEU A 29 13.85 -11.26 22.93
CA LEU A 29 14.31 -11.85 21.67
C LEU A 29 15.82 -11.70 21.49
N ALA A 30 16.38 -10.55 21.83
CA ALA A 30 17.79 -10.27 21.71
C ALA A 30 18.26 -9.28 22.79
N LYS A 31 19.57 -9.29 23.06
CA LYS A 31 20.21 -8.33 23.94
C LYS A 31 21.60 -7.99 23.40
N VAL A 32 21.88 -6.70 23.30
CA VAL A 32 23.21 -6.17 22.91
C VAL A 32 23.66 -5.21 23.99
N ASN A 33 24.63 -5.64 24.82
CA ASN A 33 25.08 -4.90 26.00
C ASN A 33 23.92 -4.58 26.96
N SER A 34 23.54 -3.29 27.11
CA SER A 34 22.42 -2.86 27.95
C SER A 34 21.08 -2.82 27.20
N GLU A 35 21.12 -2.76 25.88
CA GLU A 35 19.91 -2.67 25.05
C GLU A 35 19.24 -4.02 24.87
N ARG A 36 17.93 -4.02 24.89
CA ARG A 36 17.08 -5.23 24.86
C ARG A 36 16.05 -5.06 23.76
N LEU A 37 15.81 -6.12 23.02
CA LEU A 37 14.72 -6.23 22.06
C LEU A 37 13.69 -7.23 22.59
N SER A 38 12.50 -6.80 22.85
CA SER A 38 11.38 -7.65 23.23
C SER A 38 10.53 -8.05 22.02
N LEU A 39 9.77 -9.14 22.17
CA LEU A 39 8.77 -9.54 21.18
C LEU A 39 7.71 -8.45 20.97
N ASP A 40 7.24 -7.83 22.05
CA ASP A 40 6.21 -6.80 22.01
C ASP A 40 6.69 -5.57 21.22
N GLU A 41 7.94 -5.15 21.45
CA GLU A 41 8.56 -4.06 20.71
C GLU A 41 8.71 -4.39 19.22
N LEU A 42 9.14 -5.60 18.88
CA LEU A 42 9.30 -6.02 17.50
C LEU A 42 7.96 -6.13 16.76
N VAL A 43 6.90 -6.61 17.43
CA VAL A 43 5.54 -6.61 16.89
C VAL A 43 5.00 -5.19 16.69
N LEU A 44 5.33 -4.27 17.59
CA LEU A 44 4.96 -2.86 17.43
C LEU A 44 5.66 -2.21 16.22
N MET A 45 6.94 -2.52 16.00
CA MET A 45 7.69 -2.02 14.84
C MET A 45 7.26 -2.69 13.53
N PHE A 46 6.89 -3.98 13.58
CA PHE A 46 6.50 -4.80 12.43
C PHE A 46 5.19 -5.55 12.72
N PRO A 47 4.01 -4.92 12.50
CA PRO A 47 2.70 -5.54 12.83
C PRO A 47 2.47 -6.91 12.20
N GLY A 48 3.12 -7.20 11.06
CA GLY A 48 3.07 -8.51 10.40
C GLY A 48 4.06 -9.56 10.93
N PHE A 49 4.85 -9.26 11.98
CA PHE A 49 5.92 -10.15 12.46
C PHE A 49 5.45 -11.57 12.77
N MET A 50 4.29 -11.71 13.38
CA MET A 50 3.79 -13.04 13.79
C MET A 50 3.49 -13.96 12.61
N SER A 51 3.16 -13.42 11.43
CA SER A 51 2.87 -14.18 10.20
C SER A 51 4.11 -14.54 9.37
N LEU A 52 5.30 -14.03 9.76
CA LEU A 52 6.55 -14.33 9.07
C LEU A 52 7.02 -15.78 9.38
N ASP A 53 7.78 -16.34 8.45
CA ASP A 53 8.47 -17.61 8.68
C ASP A 53 9.71 -17.45 9.62
N SER A 54 10.30 -18.56 10.04
CA SER A 54 11.42 -18.56 11.00
C SER A 54 12.66 -17.85 10.47
N LEU A 55 12.93 -17.95 9.16
CA LEU A 55 14.07 -17.29 8.53
C LEU A 55 13.88 -15.76 8.50
N GLN A 56 12.71 -15.31 8.08
CA GLN A 56 12.35 -13.90 8.07
C GLN A 56 12.40 -13.28 9.46
N LYS A 57 11.88 -13.98 10.47
CA LYS A 57 11.97 -13.55 11.89
C LYS A 57 13.42 -13.42 12.35
N SER A 58 14.26 -14.42 12.04
CA SER A 58 15.68 -14.39 12.38
C SER A 58 16.40 -13.21 11.73
N LEU A 59 16.14 -12.94 10.44
CA LEU A 59 16.74 -11.82 9.72
C LEU A 59 16.38 -10.45 10.33
N LEU A 60 15.16 -10.27 10.82
CA LEU A 60 14.77 -9.03 11.50
C LEU A 60 15.53 -8.83 12.82
N VAL A 61 15.67 -9.90 13.62
CA VAL A 61 16.45 -9.85 14.87
C VAL A 61 17.93 -9.58 14.59
N GLU A 62 18.52 -10.24 13.61
CA GLU A 62 19.93 -10.02 13.21
C GLU A 62 20.17 -8.60 12.69
N ASN A 63 19.23 -8.03 11.93
CA ASN A 63 19.29 -6.64 11.50
C ASN A 63 19.27 -5.69 12.70
N TRP A 64 18.40 -5.91 13.68
CA TRP A 64 18.35 -5.11 14.90
C TRP A 64 19.68 -5.18 15.68
N ILE A 65 20.25 -6.40 15.84
CA ILE A 65 21.56 -6.59 16.49
C ILE A 65 22.63 -5.79 15.77
N ARG A 66 22.71 -5.88 14.44
CA ARG A 66 23.66 -5.16 13.61
C ARG A 66 23.52 -3.65 13.75
N GLU A 67 22.31 -3.14 13.68
CA GLU A 67 22.01 -1.71 13.82
C GLU A 67 22.37 -1.20 15.21
N THR A 68 22.04 -1.95 16.26
CA THR A 68 22.39 -1.62 17.65
C THR A 68 23.90 -1.55 17.88
N LEU A 69 24.64 -2.55 17.36
CA LEU A 69 26.10 -2.55 17.46
C LEU A 69 26.72 -1.34 16.75
N LEU A 70 26.26 -1.02 15.54
CA LEU A 70 26.74 0.15 14.79
C LEU A 70 26.37 1.47 15.46
N ALA A 71 25.18 1.57 16.01
CA ALA A 71 24.75 2.77 16.75
C ALA A 71 25.58 2.99 18.00
N GLN A 72 25.84 1.97 18.80
CA GLN A 72 26.67 2.04 19.98
C GLN A 72 28.13 2.42 19.65
N GLU A 73 28.64 1.93 18.52
CA GLU A 73 30.00 2.33 18.08
C GLU A 73 30.00 3.77 17.56
N ALA A 74 28.97 4.21 16.86
CA ALA A 74 28.81 5.60 16.45
C ALA A 74 28.70 6.56 17.65
N GLU A 75 28.04 6.16 18.73
CA GLU A 75 28.01 6.94 19.99
C GLU A 75 29.36 7.07 20.62
N LYS A 76 30.17 6.00 20.70
CA LYS A 76 31.57 6.05 21.21
C LYS A 76 32.44 6.99 20.37
N ASN A 77 32.19 6.99 19.04
CA ASN A 77 32.91 7.88 18.12
C ASN A 77 32.30 9.30 18.08
N LEU A 78 31.40 9.63 18.98
CA LEU A 78 30.78 10.94 19.17
C LEU A 78 30.03 11.48 17.92
N ILE A 79 29.60 10.60 17.00
CA ILE A 79 28.87 11.00 15.80
C ILE A 79 27.55 11.71 16.15
N HIS A 80 26.92 11.37 17.28
CA HIS A 80 25.76 12.07 17.80
C HIS A 80 26.01 13.55 18.15
N ARG A 81 27.27 14.02 18.22
CA ARG A 81 27.63 15.42 18.44
C ARG A 81 27.77 16.23 17.16
N ASP A 82 27.71 15.56 16.00
CA ASP A 82 27.75 16.26 14.71
C ASP A 82 26.52 17.16 14.57
N PRO A 83 26.70 18.50 14.34
CA PRO A 83 25.59 19.42 14.15
C PRO A 83 24.64 19.03 12.99
N MET A 84 25.18 18.49 11.91
CA MET A 84 24.36 18.05 10.76
C MET A 84 23.54 16.83 11.12
N PHE A 85 24.10 15.87 11.87
CA PHE A 85 23.36 14.73 12.39
C PHE A 85 22.18 15.19 13.25
N ASN A 86 22.44 16.06 14.23
CA ASN A 86 21.40 16.59 15.11
C ASN A 86 20.33 17.37 14.35
N HIS A 87 20.73 18.19 13.37
CA HIS A 87 19.76 18.89 12.51
C HIS A 87 18.85 17.91 11.77
N ARG A 88 19.38 16.80 11.23
CA ARG A 88 18.59 15.76 10.54
C ARG A 88 17.63 15.06 11.50
N VAL A 89 18.08 14.71 12.71
CA VAL A 89 17.22 14.08 13.73
C VAL A 89 16.06 15.01 14.10
N GLU A 90 16.33 16.29 14.37
CA GLU A 90 15.28 17.26 14.71
C GLU A 90 14.33 17.54 13.55
N THR A 91 14.83 17.55 12.33
CA THR A 91 13.97 17.68 11.13
C THR A 91 13.06 16.47 10.97
N TYR A 92 13.58 15.27 11.16
CA TYR A 92 12.78 14.03 11.10
C TYR A 92 11.76 13.98 12.23
N ARG A 93 12.16 14.31 13.46
CA ARG A 93 11.26 14.39 14.62
C ARG A 93 10.09 15.35 14.38
N ARG A 94 10.37 16.54 13.85
CA ARG A 94 9.33 17.55 13.52
C ARG A 94 8.36 17.01 12.48
N ARG A 95 8.86 16.36 11.44
CA ARG A 95 8.03 15.74 10.40
C ARG A 95 7.13 14.66 10.98
N LEU A 96 7.69 13.75 11.78
CA LEU A 96 6.93 12.69 12.42
C LEU A 96 5.84 13.22 13.36
N LEU A 97 6.11 14.30 14.09
CA LEU A 97 5.10 14.96 14.93
C LEU A 97 3.99 15.60 14.09
N ALA A 98 4.32 16.23 12.97
CA ALA A 98 3.32 16.81 12.06
C ALA A 98 2.43 15.71 11.45
N ASP A 99 3.03 14.61 10.99
CA ASP A 99 2.30 13.46 10.44
C ASP A 99 1.35 12.85 11.51
N LYS A 100 1.83 12.66 12.74
CA LYS A 100 1.01 12.13 13.84
C LYS A 100 -0.12 13.06 14.27
N GLN A 101 0.09 14.37 14.21
CA GLN A 101 -0.97 15.34 14.48
C GLN A 101 -2.06 15.28 13.40
N LEU A 102 -1.65 15.16 12.13
CA LEU A 102 -2.59 15.00 11.02
C LEU A 102 -3.36 13.68 11.13
N ASP A 103 -2.69 12.55 11.41
CA ASP A 103 -3.32 11.25 11.65
C ASP A 103 -4.39 11.33 12.75
N ALA A 104 -4.09 12.01 13.86
CA ALA A 104 -5.02 12.17 14.97
C ALA A 104 -6.29 12.92 14.56
N VAL A 105 -6.13 14.02 13.80
CA VAL A 105 -7.27 14.81 13.30
C VAL A 105 -8.08 14.01 12.28
N LEU A 106 -7.41 13.33 11.32
CA LEU A 106 -8.07 12.52 10.29
C LEU A 106 -8.93 11.40 10.87
N LYS A 107 -8.47 10.78 11.96
CA LYS A 107 -9.21 9.71 12.63
C LYS A 107 -10.59 10.15 13.12
N ASP A 108 -10.73 11.42 13.54
CA ASP A 108 -12.00 11.97 14.03
C ASP A 108 -13.00 12.27 12.90
N TRP A 109 -12.52 12.40 11.65
CA TRP A 109 -13.35 12.73 10.50
C TRP A 109 -13.98 11.52 9.79
N GLY A 110 -13.54 10.31 10.12
CA GLY A 110 -14.05 9.05 9.57
C GLY A 110 -13.73 8.83 8.09
N ASP A 111 -14.10 7.66 7.61
CA ASP A 111 -13.89 7.24 6.23
C ASP A 111 -14.86 7.91 5.26
N VAL A 112 -14.59 7.76 3.97
CA VAL A 112 -15.52 8.16 2.90
C VAL A 112 -16.73 7.22 2.92
N SER A 113 -17.92 7.79 2.98
CA SER A 113 -19.17 7.02 3.00
C SER A 113 -19.60 6.58 1.60
N GLY A 114 -20.41 5.51 1.53
CA GLY A 114 -21.00 5.06 0.27
C GLY A 114 -21.89 6.13 -0.39
N ALA A 115 -22.57 6.96 0.40
CA ALA A 115 -23.39 8.06 -0.10
C ALA A 115 -22.55 9.16 -0.78
N GLU A 116 -21.35 9.46 -0.25
CA GLU A 116 -20.42 10.41 -0.88
C GLU A 116 -19.88 9.85 -2.20
N ILE A 117 -19.59 8.55 -2.27
CA ILE A 117 -19.12 7.88 -3.48
C ILE A 117 -20.21 7.93 -4.56
N GLU A 118 -21.45 7.58 -4.22
CA GLU A 118 -22.57 7.62 -5.14
C GLU A 118 -22.87 9.04 -5.64
N ALA A 119 -22.88 10.02 -4.75
CA ALA A 119 -23.07 11.43 -5.10
C ALA A 119 -21.97 11.91 -6.06
N TYR A 120 -20.71 11.57 -5.78
CA TYR A 120 -19.59 11.92 -6.65
C TYR A 120 -19.72 11.28 -8.04
N TYR A 121 -20.10 10.00 -8.11
CA TYR A 121 -20.30 9.29 -9.35
C TYR A 121 -21.38 9.99 -10.21
N GLN A 122 -22.53 10.31 -9.63
CA GLN A 122 -23.64 10.98 -10.32
C GLN A 122 -23.23 12.36 -10.84
N GLN A 123 -22.49 13.12 -10.06
CA GLN A 123 -22.03 14.45 -10.45
C GLN A 123 -20.94 14.42 -11.53
N ASN A 124 -20.22 13.30 -11.66
CA ASN A 124 -19.05 13.19 -12.54
C ASN A 124 -19.17 12.08 -13.59
N LEU A 125 -20.38 11.68 -13.98
CA LEU A 125 -20.66 10.60 -14.95
C LEU A 125 -19.85 10.74 -16.25
N ALA A 126 -19.62 11.94 -16.71
CA ALA A 126 -18.82 12.20 -17.92
C ALA A 126 -17.35 11.75 -17.79
N SER A 127 -16.80 11.78 -16.58
CA SER A 127 -15.43 11.38 -16.30
C SER A 127 -15.25 9.85 -16.29
N PHE A 128 -16.34 9.11 -16.11
CA PHE A 128 -16.34 7.65 -16.04
C PHE A 128 -16.76 7.00 -17.36
N ARG A 129 -16.62 7.70 -18.49
CA ARG A 129 -16.85 7.13 -19.81
C ARG A 129 -15.64 6.36 -20.31
N ARG A 130 -15.89 5.19 -20.91
CA ARG A 130 -14.85 4.37 -21.52
C ARG A 130 -14.19 5.10 -22.68
N GLN A 131 -12.87 5.12 -22.68
CA GLN A 131 -12.09 5.80 -23.72
C GLN A 131 -11.84 4.91 -24.96
N SER A 132 -12.04 3.60 -24.81
CA SER A 132 -11.86 2.57 -25.82
C SER A 132 -13.05 1.62 -25.87
N ASN A 133 -13.14 0.80 -26.93
CA ASN A 133 -14.03 -0.37 -26.89
C ASN A 133 -13.39 -1.39 -25.95
N GLU A 134 -14.19 -1.97 -25.06
CA GLU A 134 -13.75 -2.97 -24.10
C GLU A 134 -14.69 -4.17 -24.13
N PHE A 135 -14.20 -5.31 -23.70
CA PHE A 135 -15.06 -6.45 -23.42
C PHE A 135 -14.58 -7.22 -22.18
N PHE A 136 -15.52 -7.79 -21.47
CA PHE A 136 -15.22 -8.79 -20.46
C PHE A 136 -15.33 -10.17 -21.07
N GLY A 137 -14.33 -11.02 -20.88
CA GLY A 137 -14.34 -12.33 -21.51
C GLY A 137 -13.09 -13.14 -21.27
N PHE A 138 -12.80 -14.00 -22.24
CA PHE A 138 -11.68 -14.93 -22.23
C PHE A 138 -10.95 -14.83 -23.57
N HIS A 139 -9.63 -14.88 -23.53
CA HIS A 139 -8.76 -14.89 -24.71
C HIS A 139 -7.67 -15.98 -24.54
N VAL A 140 -7.44 -16.74 -25.59
CA VAL A 140 -6.39 -17.77 -25.65
C VAL A 140 -5.75 -17.80 -27.00
N ILE A 141 -4.46 -18.12 -27.05
CA ILE A 141 -3.68 -18.31 -28.28
C ILE A 141 -3.36 -19.80 -28.40
N LEU A 142 -3.69 -20.39 -29.54
CA LEU A 142 -3.55 -21.81 -29.83
C LEU A 142 -2.59 -22.00 -31.01
N PRO A 143 -1.83 -23.11 -31.07
CA PRO A 143 -0.82 -23.32 -32.12
C PRO A 143 -1.48 -23.69 -33.47
N THR A 144 -2.67 -24.26 -33.46
CA THR A 144 -3.33 -24.73 -34.68
C THR A 144 -4.78 -24.27 -34.80
N ARG A 145 -5.23 -24.09 -36.03
CA ARG A 145 -6.63 -23.77 -36.34
C ARG A 145 -7.59 -24.86 -35.87
N ASP A 146 -7.18 -26.11 -35.90
CA ASP A 146 -8.01 -27.25 -35.50
C ASP A 146 -8.25 -27.27 -33.98
N GLU A 147 -7.25 -26.96 -33.18
CA GLU A 147 -7.42 -26.76 -31.73
C GLU A 147 -8.37 -25.61 -31.44
N GLY A 148 -8.27 -24.50 -32.18
CA GLY A 148 -9.19 -23.38 -32.09
C GLY A 148 -10.63 -23.79 -32.33
N ARG A 149 -10.91 -24.56 -33.36
CA ARG A 149 -12.25 -25.09 -33.67
C ARG A 149 -12.74 -26.12 -32.63
N GLN A 150 -11.85 -26.90 -32.06
CA GLN A 150 -12.21 -27.83 -31.00
C GLN A 150 -12.58 -27.05 -29.71
N LEU A 151 -11.86 -26.02 -29.38
CA LEU A 151 -12.14 -25.16 -28.23
C LEU A 151 -13.45 -24.38 -28.41
N GLU A 152 -13.67 -23.81 -29.60
CA GLU A 152 -14.94 -23.14 -29.94
C GLU A 152 -16.15 -24.07 -29.68
N ARG A 153 -16.10 -25.28 -30.20
CA ARG A 153 -17.16 -26.31 -29.98
C ARG A 153 -17.31 -26.71 -28.52
N ALA A 154 -16.19 -26.80 -27.76
CA ALA A 154 -16.24 -27.12 -26.35
C ALA A 154 -16.91 -26.00 -25.52
N ILE A 155 -16.65 -24.73 -25.89
CA ILE A 155 -17.30 -23.58 -25.24
C ILE A 155 -18.81 -23.56 -25.61
N GLU A 156 -19.16 -23.73 -26.87
CA GLU A 156 -20.55 -23.71 -27.35
C GLU A 156 -21.40 -24.84 -26.73
N SER A 157 -20.80 -26.02 -26.55
CA SER A 157 -21.47 -27.17 -25.92
C SER A 157 -21.53 -27.12 -24.40
N GLY A 158 -20.79 -26.19 -23.77
CA GLY A 158 -20.67 -26.12 -22.32
C GLY A 158 -19.77 -27.21 -21.70
N ASP A 159 -18.96 -27.89 -22.52
CA ASP A 159 -18.01 -28.93 -22.07
C ASP A 159 -16.80 -28.30 -21.36
N LEU A 160 -16.94 -28.09 -20.05
CA LEU A 160 -15.92 -27.45 -19.21
C LEU A 160 -14.64 -28.28 -19.09
N GLU A 161 -14.75 -29.60 -19.04
CA GLU A 161 -13.60 -30.49 -18.94
C GLU A 161 -12.74 -30.41 -20.20
N LYS A 162 -13.35 -30.51 -21.36
CA LYS A 162 -12.67 -30.39 -22.64
C LYS A 162 -12.11 -28.98 -22.85
N LYS A 163 -12.85 -27.91 -22.45
CA LYS A 163 -12.34 -26.54 -22.46
C LYS A 163 -11.07 -26.42 -21.62
N GLN A 164 -11.10 -26.90 -20.38
CA GLN A 164 -9.94 -26.84 -19.48
C GLN A 164 -8.73 -27.61 -20.04
N ALA A 165 -8.94 -28.80 -20.57
CA ALA A 165 -7.87 -29.61 -21.17
C ALA A 165 -7.21 -28.89 -22.34
N LEU A 166 -7.99 -28.30 -23.26
CA LEU A 166 -7.50 -27.60 -24.44
C LEU A 166 -6.73 -26.31 -24.10
N VAL A 167 -7.09 -25.63 -23.02
CA VAL A 167 -6.43 -24.35 -22.65
C VAL A 167 -5.33 -24.50 -21.61
N ALA A 168 -5.14 -25.68 -21.03
CA ALA A 168 -4.23 -25.88 -19.88
C ALA A 168 -2.78 -25.48 -20.19
N MET A 169 -2.31 -25.76 -21.42
CA MET A 169 -0.94 -25.59 -21.85
C MET A 169 -0.68 -24.31 -22.69
N HIS A 170 -1.69 -23.47 -22.86
CA HIS A 170 -1.62 -22.32 -23.75
C HIS A 170 -1.72 -20.99 -23.00
N PRO A 171 -1.10 -19.91 -23.50
CA PRO A 171 -1.27 -18.55 -23.01
C PRO A 171 -2.75 -18.16 -23.05
N LYS A 172 -3.30 -17.82 -21.89
CA LYS A 172 -4.72 -17.48 -21.74
C LYS A 172 -4.94 -16.41 -20.69
N GLU A 173 -5.93 -15.58 -20.92
CA GLU A 173 -6.34 -14.53 -20.00
C GLU A 173 -7.86 -14.49 -19.87
N THR A 174 -8.33 -14.15 -18.68
CA THR A 174 -9.75 -13.90 -18.42
C THR A 174 -9.88 -12.57 -17.67
N GLY A 175 -10.75 -11.70 -18.15
CA GLY A 175 -10.94 -10.39 -17.52
C GLY A 175 -11.49 -9.35 -18.48
N LEU A 176 -11.21 -8.10 -18.14
CA LEU A 176 -11.58 -6.95 -18.96
C LEU A 176 -10.44 -6.63 -19.93
N PHE A 177 -10.74 -6.66 -21.22
CA PHE A 177 -9.81 -6.38 -22.31
C PHE A 177 -10.13 -5.06 -22.99
N LYS A 178 -9.11 -4.28 -23.32
CA LYS A 178 -9.22 -3.14 -24.24
C LYS A 178 -8.97 -3.65 -25.64
N VAL A 179 -9.91 -3.47 -26.54
CA VAL A 179 -9.81 -3.98 -27.92
C VAL A 179 -8.61 -3.36 -28.67
N GLU A 180 -8.28 -2.12 -28.34
CA GLU A 180 -7.17 -1.40 -28.96
C GLU A 180 -5.77 -1.94 -28.60
N THR A 181 -5.66 -2.74 -27.53
CA THR A 181 -4.38 -3.34 -27.10
C THR A 181 -4.16 -4.77 -27.62
N LEU A 182 -5.14 -5.34 -28.32
CA LEU A 182 -5.04 -6.68 -28.89
C LEU A 182 -4.25 -6.67 -30.21
N ASP A 183 -3.83 -7.86 -30.65
CA ASP A 183 -3.21 -8.04 -31.96
C ASP A 183 -4.06 -7.43 -33.07
N PRO A 184 -3.42 -6.85 -34.12
CA PRO A 184 -4.13 -6.10 -35.17
C PRO A 184 -5.28 -6.90 -35.81
N GLU A 185 -5.08 -8.19 -36.08
CA GLU A 185 -6.04 -9.08 -36.69
C GLU A 185 -7.25 -9.33 -35.78
N VAL A 186 -7.00 -9.58 -34.51
CA VAL A 186 -8.02 -9.78 -33.49
C VAL A 186 -8.82 -8.50 -33.28
N LYS A 187 -8.13 -7.38 -33.14
CA LYS A 187 -8.73 -6.04 -32.99
C LYS A 187 -9.63 -5.72 -34.18
N GLU A 188 -9.14 -5.86 -35.41
CA GLU A 188 -9.93 -5.56 -36.60
C GLU A 188 -11.18 -6.44 -36.68
N TYR A 189 -11.02 -7.73 -36.36
CA TYR A 189 -12.11 -8.69 -36.37
C TYR A 189 -13.19 -8.32 -35.35
N LEU A 190 -12.81 -8.05 -34.09
CA LEU A 190 -13.73 -7.69 -33.02
C LEU A 190 -14.43 -6.35 -33.27
N LEU A 191 -13.70 -5.35 -33.81
CA LEU A 191 -14.27 -4.04 -34.17
C LEU A 191 -15.33 -4.13 -35.29
N LYS A 192 -15.26 -5.14 -36.15
CA LYS A 192 -16.32 -5.43 -37.16
C LYS A 192 -17.54 -6.08 -36.53
N LYS A 193 -17.36 -6.90 -35.49
CA LYS A 193 -18.47 -7.64 -34.82
C LYS A 193 -19.19 -6.81 -33.77
N LYS A 194 -18.45 -6.20 -32.84
CA LYS A 194 -18.96 -5.32 -31.74
C LYS A 194 -20.12 -5.92 -30.95
N ARG A 195 -20.04 -7.20 -30.61
CA ARG A 195 -21.07 -7.95 -29.90
C ARG A 195 -20.51 -9.07 -29.08
N GLU A 196 -21.35 -9.62 -28.24
CA GLU A 196 -21.09 -10.84 -27.47
C GLU A 196 -21.03 -12.08 -28.38
N GLY A 197 -20.29 -13.10 -27.96
CA GLY A 197 -20.14 -14.36 -28.69
C GLY A 197 -18.71 -14.90 -28.63
N ILE A 198 -18.52 -16.02 -29.35
CA ILE A 198 -17.23 -16.66 -29.52
C ILE A 198 -16.70 -16.26 -30.89
N PHE A 199 -15.45 -15.84 -30.95
CA PHE A 199 -14.81 -15.34 -32.17
C PHE A 199 -13.47 -16.01 -32.38
N GLY A 200 -13.28 -16.57 -33.56
CA GLY A 200 -12.05 -17.26 -33.95
C GLY A 200 -12.36 -18.60 -34.61
N PRO A 201 -11.34 -19.42 -34.88
CA PRO A 201 -9.91 -19.08 -34.71
C PRO A 201 -9.44 -17.98 -35.65
N ILE A 202 -8.89 -16.89 -35.12
CA ILE A 202 -8.34 -15.75 -35.87
C ILE A 202 -6.82 -15.94 -35.96
N GLU A 203 -6.30 -15.94 -37.15
CA GLU A 203 -4.87 -16.14 -37.42
C GLU A 203 -4.06 -14.85 -37.22
N SER A 204 -2.92 -14.95 -36.52
CA SER A 204 -1.92 -13.91 -36.38
C SER A 204 -0.51 -14.51 -36.39
N ASP A 205 0.52 -13.68 -36.31
CA ASP A 205 1.92 -14.13 -36.20
C ASP A 205 2.18 -14.95 -34.89
N LEU A 206 1.33 -14.82 -33.87
CA LEU A 206 1.44 -15.54 -32.61
C LEU A 206 0.72 -16.89 -32.59
N GLY A 207 -0.11 -17.16 -33.61
CA GLY A 207 -0.93 -18.36 -33.70
C GLY A 207 -2.39 -18.07 -33.97
N PHE A 208 -3.27 -18.93 -33.44
CA PHE A 208 -4.72 -18.85 -33.64
C PHE A 208 -5.39 -18.38 -32.37
N HIS A 209 -5.98 -17.19 -32.41
CA HIS A 209 -6.68 -16.58 -31.30
C HIS A 209 -8.13 -17.03 -31.24
N LEU A 210 -8.60 -17.44 -30.06
CA LEU A 210 -10.00 -17.60 -29.76
C LEU A 210 -10.39 -16.63 -28.65
N VAL A 211 -11.45 -15.86 -28.91
CA VAL A 211 -11.96 -14.84 -27.98
C VAL A 211 -13.42 -15.13 -27.67
N GLU A 212 -13.73 -15.33 -26.39
CA GLU A 212 -15.09 -15.39 -25.86
C GLU A 212 -15.44 -14.02 -25.30
N VAL A 213 -16.27 -13.25 -25.95
CA VAL A 213 -16.80 -11.97 -25.49
C VAL A 213 -18.11 -12.24 -24.76
N ARG A 214 -18.08 -12.10 -23.43
CA ARG A 214 -19.27 -12.27 -22.57
C ARG A 214 -20.08 -11.01 -22.46
N THR A 215 -19.39 -9.86 -22.39
CA THR A 215 -20.03 -8.55 -22.36
C THR A 215 -19.21 -7.58 -23.20
N TRP A 216 -19.87 -6.88 -24.11
CA TRP A 216 -19.24 -5.85 -24.94
C TRP A 216 -19.57 -4.46 -24.39
N TYR A 217 -18.54 -3.67 -24.20
CA TYR A 217 -18.63 -2.29 -23.72
C TYR A 217 -18.16 -1.32 -24.81
N PRO A 218 -19.08 -0.58 -25.47
CA PRO A 218 -18.72 0.38 -26.48
C PRO A 218 -17.93 1.56 -25.92
N ARG A 219 -17.01 2.10 -26.73
CA ARG A 219 -16.38 3.38 -26.44
C ARG A 219 -17.44 4.45 -26.15
N GLY A 220 -17.25 5.27 -25.11
CA GLY A 220 -18.19 6.30 -24.68
C GLY A 220 -19.29 5.80 -23.75
N SER A 221 -19.48 4.49 -23.56
CA SER A 221 -20.39 3.96 -22.54
C SER A 221 -19.88 4.33 -21.13
N ALA A 222 -20.80 4.54 -20.19
CA ALA A 222 -20.44 4.78 -18.81
C ALA A 222 -19.98 3.46 -18.15
N LYS A 223 -18.95 3.54 -17.33
CA LYS A 223 -18.61 2.48 -16.37
C LYS A 223 -19.66 2.50 -15.25
N SER A 224 -20.04 1.34 -14.74
CA SER A 224 -20.94 1.27 -13.59
C SER A 224 -20.29 1.82 -12.33
N LEU A 225 -21.08 2.15 -11.31
CA LEU A 225 -20.59 2.57 -10.01
C LEU A 225 -19.66 1.51 -9.40
N ASP A 226 -20.02 0.24 -9.49
CA ASP A 226 -19.22 -0.86 -8.95
C ASP A 226 -17.84 -0.94 -9.61
N GLU A 227 -17.74 -0.66 -10.92
CA GLU A 227 -16.47 -0.68 -11.65
C GLU A 227 -15.51 0.45 -11.23
N VAL A 228 -16.04 1.54 -10.70
CA VAL A 228 -15.26 2.75 -10.34
C VAL A 228 -15.31 3.07 -8.85
N TRP A 229 -15.92 2.20 -8.05
CA TRP A 229 -16.11 2.42 -6.61
C TRP A 229 -14.80 2.69 -5.89
N GLU A 230 -13.83 1.80 -6.03
CA GLU A 230 -12.52 1.94 -5.38
C GLU A 230 -11.75 3.16 -5.89
N GLU A 231 -11.85 3.47 -7.17
CA GLU A 231 -11.23 4.66 -7.74
C GLU A 231 -11.82 5.94 -7.13
N ILE A 232 -13.15 6.00 -6.99
CA ILE A 232 -13.84 7.15 -6.39
C ILE A 232 -13.52 7.25 -4.90
N ALA A 233 -13.58 6.12 -4.17
CA ALA A 233 -13.27 6.08 -2.75
C ALA A 233 -11.86 6.60 -2.46
N ALA A 234 -10.87 6.14 -3.21
CA ALA A 234 -9.49 6.60 -3.08
C ALA A 234 -9.34 8.10 -3.41
N ARG A 235 -9.99 8.57 -4.47
CA ARG A 235 -9.96 9.99 -4.87
C ARG A 235 -10.59 10.89 -3.83
N LEU A 236 -11.76 10.51 -3.30
CA LEU A 236 -12.45 11.26 -2.25
C LEU A 236 -11.65 11.26 -0.94
N SER A 237 -11.05 10.13 -0.57
CA SER A 237 -10.19 10.03 0.62
C SER A 237 -9.00 11.00 0.53
N ILE A 238 -8.29 11.03 -0.59
CA ILE A 238 -7.17 11.96 -0.81
C ILE A 238 -7.63 13.42 -0.75
N ASN A 239 -8.77 13.73 -1.37
CA ASN A 239 -9.30 15.10 -1.37
C ASN A 239 -9.74 15.53 0.03
N LYS A 240 -10.40 14.63 0.79
CA LYS A 240 -10.81 14.86 2.18
C LYS A 240 -9.61 15.10 3.07
N GLN A 241 -8.59 14.26 2.96
CA GLN A 241 -7.34 14.42 3.71
C GLN A 241 -6.69 15.78 3.43
N ARG A 242 -6.56 16.17 2.15
CA ARG A 242 -5.98 17.47 1.75
C ARG A 242 -6.78 18.65 2.27
N HIS A 243 -8.11 18.55 2.25
CA HIS A 243 -9.01 19.58 2.75
C HIS A 243 -8.82 19.79 4.25
N ILE A 244 -8.84 18.71 5.02
CA ILE A 244 -8.64 18.71 6.48
C ILE A 244 -7.27 19.26 6.86
N GLU A 245 -6.21 18.83 6.16
CA GLU A 245 -4.87 19.36 6.35
C GLU A 245 -4.82 20.89 6.12
N THR A 246 -5.45 21.34 5.04
CA THR A 246 -5.50 22.76 4.70
C THR A 246 -6.22 23.57 5.77
N GLU A 247 -7.40 23.12 6.20
CA GLU A 247 -8.17 23.78 7.26
C GLU A 247 -7.43 23.81 8.60
N LEU A 248 -6.78 22.69 8.96
CA LEU A 248 -5.95 22.61 10.17
C LEU A 248 -4.81 23.63 10.11
N VAL A 249 -4.04 23.62 9.02
CA VAL A 249 -2.90 24.53 8.84
C VAL A 249 -3.35 26.01 8.83
N ASP A 250 -4.46 26.31 8.18
CA ASP A 250 -5.01 27.67 8.14
C ASP A 250 -5.49 28.15 9.53
N SER A 251 -6.08 27.25 10.31
CA SER A 251 -6.45 27.53 11.70
C SER A 251 -5.19 27.79 12.56
N LEU A 252 -4.16 26.97 12.44
CA LEU A 252 -2.90 27.14 13.15
C LEU A 252 -2.17 28.43 12.74
N ARG A 253 -2.20 28.79 11.46
CA ARG A 253 -1.63 30.07 10.96
C ARG A 253 -2.25 31.28 11.62
N LYS A 254 -3.57 31.28 11.84
CA LYS A 254 -4.30 32.41 12.48
C LYS A 254 -3.88 32.63 13.94
N SER A 255 -3.49 31.59 14.62
CA SER A 255 -3.07 31.62 16.03
C SER A 255 -1.56 31.70 16.25
N SER A 256 -0.76 31.70 15.16
CA SER A 256 0.70 31.65 15.23
C SER A 256 1.35 32.94 14.76
N SER A 257 2.49 33.31 15.36
CA SER A 257 3.36 34.36 14.83
C SER A 257 4.28 33.78 13.76
N ILE A 258 4.11 34.24 12.51
CA ILE A 258 4.86 33.73 11.37
C ILE A 258 5.63 34.92 10.74
N LEU A 259 6.95 34.80 10.70
CA LEU A 259 7.82 35.72 9.96
C LEU A 259 8.35 35.02 8.70
N LEU A 260 8.04 35.59 7.55
CA LEU A 260 8.57 35.16 6.25
C LEU A 260 9.43 36.23 5.64
N ASN A 261 10.74 36.01 5.57
CA ASN A 261 11.65 36.95 4.91
C ASN A 261 11.62 36.74 3.38
N LYS A 262 10.75 37.47 2.71
CA LYS A 262 10.56 37.38 1.25
C LYS A 262 11.80 37.82 0.47
N ASN A 263 12.59 38.75 0.99
CA ASN A 263 13.81 39.24 0.31
C ASN A 263 14.88 38.17 0.21
N ILE A 264 15.02 37.33 1.24
CA ILE A 264 15.95 36.20 1.20
C ILE A 264 15.44 35.08 0.28
N LEU A 265 14.12 34.86 0.25
CA LEU A 265 13.51 33.78 -0.53
C LEU A 265 13.52 34.05 -2.03
N TYR A 266 13.24 35.28 -2.43
CA TYR A 266 13.02 35.62 -3.84
C TYR A 266 14.13 36.45 -4.45
N GLY A 267 15.12 36.84 -3.65
CA GLY A 267 16.11 37.84 -4.05
C GLY A 267 15.49 39.20 -4.31
N ASP A 268 16.32 40.19 -4.59
CA ASP A 268 15.81 41.46 -5.15
C ASP A 268 15.44 41.21 -6.61
N LEU A 269 14.14 40.95 -6.88
CA LEU A 269 13.58 40.83 -8.24
C LEU A 269 13.61 42.17 -9.04
N ASN A 270 14.32 43.17 -8.54
CA ASN A 270 14.45 44.52 -9.13
C ASN A 270 15.92 44.92 -9.36
N GLN A 271 16.75 44.01 -9.96
CA GLN A 271 17.99 44.39 -10.62
C GLN A 271 17.93 44.08 -12.10
#